data_5ac2e8d3da30ad4625efe80fd10eeafb
#
_entry.id   5ac2e8d3da30ad4625efe80fd10eeafb
#
_cell.length_a   1.000
_cell.length_b   1.000
_cell.length_c   1.000
_cell.angle_alpha   90.00
_cell.angle_beta   90.00
_cell.angle_gamma   90.00
#
_symmetry.space_group_name_H-M   'P 1'
#
loop_
_entity.id
_entity.type
_entity.pdbx_description
1 polymer ?
#
loop_
_entity_poly.entity_id
_entity_poly.type
_entity_poly.pdbx_seq_one_letter_code
_entity_poly.pdbx_strand_id
1 'polypeptide(L)'
;KIVAECKKINSQLIFLSSDYVYSGKNSLIEETESLDPLNYYGKTKLEGENLVSTLEKFLIIRTAWVSDTNPNSKSFVMQVINSLKQNRIFDAAIDQFGHPTYSTNLAEMIIELILKEANGIFNVTGSTYVSRFEFAQKIAMAFCLNHNLIHGIKTESNSGIQRPLKVNLNLNKLKSIISVNPLTLEEQLNLMRLDYELIP
;
A
#
# COMPACT_ATOMS: atom_id res chain seq x y z
N LYS A 1 6.01 -19.76 15.38
CA LYS A 1 6.91 -19.40 16.52
C LYS A 1 6.52 -18.05 17.12
N ILE A 2 6.57 -16.90 16.37
CA ILE A 2 6.30 -15.55 16.92
C ILE A 2 4.96 -15.50 17.65
N VAL A 3 3.84 -15.92 17.02
CA VAL A 3 2.52 -15.96 17.64
C VAL A 3 2.51 -16.73 18.97
N ALA A 4 3.20 -17.88 19.02
CA ALA A 4 3.29 -18.69 20.26
C ALA A 4 4.03 -17.94 21.37
N GLU A 5 5.07 -17.20 21.07
CA GLU A 5 5.80 -16.39 22.07
C GLU A 5 4.99 -15.17 22.51
N CYS A 6 4.33 -14.46 21.59
CA CYS A 6 3.44 -13.35 21.93
C CYS A 6 2.31 -13.81 22.87
N LYS A 7 1.73 -15.00 22.61
CA LYS A 7 0.70 -15.59 23.49
C LYS A 7 1.21 -15.85 24.91
N LYS A 8 2.44 -16.37 25.06
CA LYS A 8 3.04 -16.66 26.38
C LYS A 8 3.23 -15.42 27.24
N ILE A 9 3.65 -14.31 26.62
CA ILE A 9 3.96 -13.06 27.33
C ILE A 9 2.82 -12.03 27.23
N ASN A 10 1.67 -12.40 26.69
CA ASN A 10 0.51 -11.52 26.48
C ASN A 10 0.85 -10.21 25.74
N SER A 11 1.75 -10.29 24.73
CA SER A 11 2.16 -9.14 23.92
C SER A 11 1.23 -8.95 22.74
N GLN A 12 0.97 -7.69 22.36
CA GLN A 12 0.33 -7.36 21.10
C GLN A 12 1.27 -7.70 19.95
N LEU A 13 0.74 -8.30 18.89
CA LEU A 13 1.46 -8.55 17.64
C LEU A 13 0.91 -7.68 16.51
N ILE A 14 1.79 -6.88 15.89
CA ILE A 14 1.45 -6.06 14.73
C ILE A 14 1.90 -6.79 13.48
N PHE A 15 0.96 -7.05 12.57
CA PHE A 15 1.22 -7.79 11.32
C PHE A 15 0.91 -6.91 10.10
N LEU A 16 1.93 -6.65 9.30
CA LEU A 16 1.74 -5.97 8.02
C LEU A 16 1.23 -6.96 6.98
N SER A 17 -0.04 -6.85 6.66
CA SER A 17 -0.71 -7.58 5.60
C SER A 17 -0.75 -6.77 4.30
N SER A 18 -1.61 -7.13 3.37
CA SER A 18 -1.70 -6.53 2.04
C SER A 18 -3.15 -6.52 1.53
N ASP A 19 -3.45 -5.58 0.66
CA ASP A 19 -4.65 -5.53 -0.18
C ASP A 19 -4.80 -6.78 -1.08
N TYR A 20 -3.74 -7.55 -1.30
CA TYR A 20 -3.76 -8.80 -2.08
C TYR A 20 -4.52 -9.95 -1.40
N VAL A 21 -4.98 -9.78 -0.17
CA VAL A 21 -5.93 -10.72 0.45
C VAL A 21 -7.34 -10.62 -0.16
N TYR A 22 -7.63 -9.54 -0.88
CA TYR A 22 -8.88 -9.32 -1.60
C TYR A 22 -8.77 -9.68 -3.08
N SER A 23 -9.89 -10.09 -3.69
CA SER A 23 -9.95 -10.35 -5.14
C SER A 23 -10.14 -9.09 -6.00
N GLY A 24 -10.56 -7.98 -5.39
CA GLY A 24 -10.83 -6.72 -6.11
C GLY A 24 -12.14 -6.75 -6.93
N LYS A 25 -13.13 -7.53 -6.53
CA LYS A 25 -14.44 -7.61 -7.20
C LYS A 25 -15.42 -6.52 -6.77
N ASN A 26 -15.26 -5.98 -5.55
CA ASN A 26 -16.17 -5.02 -4.94
C ASN A 26 -15.73 -3.57 -5.17
N SER A 27 -16.70 -2.66 -5.22
CA SER A 27 -16.45 -1.24 -5.52
C SER A 27 -15.80 -0.47 -4.37
N LEU A 28 -16.10 -0.84 -3.12
CA LEU A 28 -15.51 -0.29 -1.90
C LEU A 28 -15.39 -1.41 -0.88
N ILE A 29 -14.19 -1.61 -0.33
CA ILE A 29 -13.83 -2.79 0.44
C ILE A 29 -13.60 -2.42 1.90
N GLU A 30 -14.42 -2.96 2.78
CA GLU A 30 -14.26 -2.87 4.23
C GLU A 30 -13.42 -4.02 4.78
N GLU A 31 -12.95 -3.88 6.04
CA GLU A 31 -12.14 -4.91 6.71
C GLU A 31 -12.89 -6.23 6.91
N THR A 32 -14.22 -6.18 6.94
CA THR A 32 -15.12 -7.35 7.10
C THR A 32 -15.42 -8.07 5.80
N GLU A 33 -14.96 -7.54 4.66
CA GLU A 33 -15.21 -8.12 3.34
C GLU A 33 -14.58 -9.51 3.21
N SER A 34 -15.22 -10.37 2.41
CA SER A 34 -14.75 -11.73 2.13
C SER A 34 -13.36 -11.72 1.46
N LEU A 35 -12.48 -12.59 1.92
CA LEU A 35 -11.11 -12.70 1.45
C LEU A 35 -11.01 -13.79 0.36
N ASP A 36 -10.45 -13.42 -0.80
CA ASP A 36 -10.30 -14.30 -1.97
C ASP A 36 -8.99 -13.97 -2.71
N PRO A 37 -7.82 -14.32 -2.13
CA PRO A 37 -6.52 -13.97 -2.69
C PRO A 37 -6.26 -14.70 -4.01
N LEU A 38 -5.93 -13.95 -5.07
CA LEU A 38 -5.75 -14.46 -6.42
C LEU A 38 -4.37 -15.10 -6.66
N ASN A 39 -3.40 -14.86 -5.78
CA ASN A 39 -2.03 -15.34 -5.96
C ASN A 39 -1.42 -15.88 -4.66
N TYR A 40 -0.26 -16.52 -4.80
CA TYR A 40 0.44 -17.13 -3.67
C TYR A 40 0.81 -16.13 -2.57
N TYR A 41 1.26 -14.92 -2.94
CA TYR A 41 1.58 -13.87 -1.97
C TYR A 41 0.37 -13.49 -1.12
N GLY A 42 -0.78 -13.23 -1.75
CA GLY A 42 -2.02 -12.94 -1.03
C GLY A 42 -2.44 -14.09 -0.11
N LYS A 43 -2.30 -15.36 -0.57
CA LYS A 43 -2.58 -16.56 0.25
C LYS A 43 -1.68 -16.61 1.48
N THR A 44 -0.37 -16.40 1.35
CA THR A 44 0.55 -16.39 2.50
C THR A 44 0.26 -15.27 3.49
N LYS A 45 -0.18 -14.10 2.99
CA LYS A 45 -0.62 -13.00 3.87
C LYS A 45 -1.89 -13.37 4.64
N LEU A 46 -2.87 -13.97 3.98
CA LEU A 46 -4.10 -14.45 4.62
C LEU A 46 -3.82 -15.53 5.67
N GLU A 47 -2.95 -16.48 5.40
CA GLU A 47 -2.51 -17.47 6.39
C GLU A 47 -1.86 -16.79 7.61
N GLY A 48 -1.06 -15.76 7.39
CA GLY A 48 -0.49 -14.94 8.46
C GLY A 48 -1.56 -14.24 9.29
N GLU A 49 -2.56 -13.62 8.65
CA GLU A 49 -3.70 -13.01 9.34
C GLU A 49 -4.46 -14.02 10.21
N ASN A 50 -4.75 -15.21 9.67
CA ASN A 50 -5.45 -16.27 10.40
C ASN A 50 -4.67 -16.72 11.66
N LEU A 51 -3.34 -16.79 11.57
CA LEU A 51 -2.51 -17.11 12.73
C LEU A 51 -2.48 -15.98 13.77
N VAL A 52 -2.32 -14.74 13.31
CA VAL A 52 -2.22 -13.57 14.19
C VAL A 52 -3.54 -13.28 14.91
N SER A 53 -4.67 -13.46 14.24
CA SER A 53 -6.01 -13.25 14.82
C SER A 53 -6.39 -14.26 15.91
N THR A 54 -5.58 -15.31 16.15
CA THR A 54 -5.75 -16.21 17.31
C THR A 54 -5.27 -15.62 18.63
N LEU A 55 -4.60 -14.46 18.60
CA LEU A 55 -4.18 -13.71 19.79
C LEU A 55 -5.32 -12.83 20.29
N GLU A 56 -5.34 -12.55 21.59
CA GLU A 56 -6.28 -11.57 22.18
C GLU A 56 -5.92 -10.14 21.79
N LYS A 57 -4.61 -9.87 21.70
CA LYS A 57 -4.06 -8.55 21.33
C LYS A 57 -3.32 -8.63 20.01
N PHE A 58 -3.92 -8.09 18.96
CA PHE A 58 -3.29 -8.06 17.64
C PHE A 58 -3.69 -6.82 16.85
N LEU A 59 -2.84 -6.43 15.91
CA LEU A 59 -3.13 -5.38 14.96
C LEU A 59 -2.70 -5.84 13.56
N ILE A 60 -3.67 -6.09 12.68
CA ILE A 60 -3.43 -6.47 11.29
C ILE A 60 -3.64 -5.24 10.42
N ILE A 61 -2.60 -4.85 9.69
CA ILE A 61 -2.57 -3.69 8.82
C ILE A 61 -2.64 -4.16 7.37
N ARG A 62 -3.79 -3.99 6.70
CA ARG A 62 -3.92 -4.21 5.27
C ARG A 62 -3.55 -2.94 4.53
N THR A 63 -2.40 -2.94 3.88
CA THR A 63 -1.88 -1.79 3.15
C THR A 63 -1.67 -2.09 1.67
N ALA A 64 -1.51 -1.05 0.85
CA ALA A 64 -1.34 -1.16 -0.59
C ALA A 64 -0.25 -0.21 -1.10
N TRP A 65 0.42 -0.59 -2.17
CA TRP A 65 1.31 0.24 -3.00
C TRP A 65 2.29 1.11 -2.21
N VAL A 66 2.86 0.54 -1.15
CA VAL A 66 3.82 1.25 -0.28
C VAL A 66 5.03 1.68 -1.09
N SER A 67 5.38 2.94 -0.96
CA SER A 67 6.51 3.56 -1.66
C SER A 67 7.33 4.42 -0.70
N ASP A 68 8.60 4.56 -1.03
CA ASP A 68 9.59 5.36 -0.33
C ASP A 68 10.44 6.15 -1.34
N THR A 69 11.38 6.94 -0.83
CA THR A 69 12.31 7.77 -1.62
C THR A 69 13.75 7.28 -1.58
N ASN A 70 14.01 6.10 -1.01
CA ASN A 70 15.36 5.52 -1.02
C ASN A 70 15.79 5.23 -2.48
N PRO A 71 16.89 5.82 -2.99
CA PRO A 71 17.33 5.66 -4.38
C PRO A 71 17.57 4.19 -4.78
N ASN A 72 17.89 3.33 -3.82
CA ASN A 72 18.12 1.90 -4.03
C ASN A 72 16.85 1.05 -3.89
N SER A 73 15.72 1.66 -3.58
CA SER A 73 14.44 0.98 -3.44
C SER A 73 13.91 0.50 -4.80
N LYS A 74 13.20 -0.64 -4.75
CA LYS A 74 12.42 -1.15 -5.87
C LYS A 74 10.95 -0.69 -5.83
N SER A 75 10.64 0.35 -5.03
CA SER A 75 9.30 0.92 -4.97
C SER A 75 8.87 1.47 -6.34
N PHE A 76 7.56 1.51 -6.57
CA PHE A 76 7.03 2.00 -7.85
C PHE A 76 7.47 3.43 -8.15
N VAL A 77 7.49 4.30 -7.15
CA VAL A 77 7.95 5.69 -7.28
C VAL A 77 9.40 5.73 -7.79
N MET A 78 10.30 4.97 -7.17
CA MET A 78 11.71 4.95 -7.57
C MET A 78 11.92 4.30 -8.94
N GLN A 79 11.12 3.30 -9.31
CA GLN A 79 11.16 2.74 -10.66
C GLN A 79 10.81 3.78 -11.72
N VAL A 80 9.73 4.56 -11.51
CA VAL A 80 9.34 5.65 -12.42
C VAL A 80 10.45 6.70 -12.50
N ILE A 81 10.91 7.23 -11.37
CA ILE A 81 11.95 8.27 -11.32
C ILE A 81 13.22 7.80 -12.05
N ASN A 82 13.71 6.60 -11.75
CA ASN A 82 14.95 6.07 -12.32
C ASN A 82 14.82 5.82 -13.83
N SER A 83 13.66 5.38 -14.31
CA SER A 83 13.41 5.19 -15.74
C SER A 83 13.42 6.53 -16.48
N LEU A 84 12.65 7.51 -15.99
CA LEU A 84 12.51 8.80 -16.63
C LEU A 84 13.80 9.63 -16.59
N LYS A 85 14.59 9.58 -15.50
CA LYS A 85 15.92 10.21 -15.43
C LYS A 85 16.90 9.67 -16.47
N GLN A 86 16.69 8.43 -16.91
CA GLN A 86 17.50 7.80 -17.97
C GLN A 86 16.88 7.95 -19.36
N ASN A 87 15.87 8.84 -19.52
CA ASN A 87 15.12 9.03 -20.76
C ASN A 87 14.54 7.74 -21.34
N ARG A 88 14.15 6.78 -20.47
CA ARG A 88 13.53 5.52 -20.87
C ARG A 88 12.01 5.60 -20.74
N ILE A 89 11.32 4.96 -21.69
CA ILE A 89 9.87 4.75 -21.61
C ILE A 89 9.54 3.93 -20.37
N PHE A 90 8.46 4.30 -19.70
CA PHE A 90 7.91 3.59 -18.55
C PHE A 90 6.46 3.19 -18.86
N ASP A 91 6.23 1.89 -18.97
CA ASP A 91 4.91 1.34 -19.18
C ASP A 91 4.17 1.20 -17.85
N ALA A 92 2.96 1.76 -17.76
CA ALA A 92 2.14 1.72 -16.57
C ALA A 92 0.70 1.27 -16.89
N ALA A 93 0.16 0.39 -16.03
CA ALA A 93 -1.15 -0.21 -16.25
C ALA A 93 -2.28 0.84 -16.11
N ILE A 94 -3.16 0.91 -17.10
CA ILE A 94 -4.35 1.79 -17.10
C ILE A 94 -5.56 1.15 -16.38
N ASP A 95 -5.51 -0.14 -16.13
CA ASP A 95 -6.59 -0.96 -15.59
C ASP A 95 -6.30 -1.53 -14.21
N GLN A 96 -5.12 -1.25 -13.63
CA GLN A 96 -4.80 -1.54 -12.24
C GLN A 96 -5.02 -0.31 -11.38
N PHE A 97 -5.95 -0.40 -10.43
CA PHE A 97 -6.32 0.68 -9.50
C PHE A 97 -6.04 0.28 -8.06
N GLY A 98 -5.60 1.24 -7.25
CA GLY A 98 -5.31 1.05 -5.83
C GLY A 98 -4.94 2.35 -5.14
N HIS A 99 -4.43 2.23 -3.92
CA HIS A 99 -4.08 3.35 -3.07
C HIS A 99 -2.56 3.47 -2.92
N PRO A 100 -1.91 4.47 -3.57
CA PRO A 100 -0.53 4.81 -3.24
C PRO A 100 -0.39 5.15 -1.76
N THR A 101 0.64 4.64 -1.12
CA THR A 101 0.86 4.81 0.31
C THR A 101 2.32 5.17 0.57
N TYR A 102 2.57 6.36 1.14
CA TYR A 102 3.90 6.77 1.55
C TYR A 102 4.29 6.09 2.85
N SER A 103 5.46 5.47 2.88
CA SER A 103 5.92 4.65 4.01
C SER A 103 6.00 5.42 5.33
N THR A 104 6.38 6.71 5.30
CA THR A 104 6.43 7.57 6.49
C THR A 104 5.02 7.80 7.06
N ASN A 105 4.05 8.19 6.22
CA ASN A 105 2.67 8.38 6.68
C ASN A 105 2.03 7.06 7.14
N LEU A 106 2.35 5.94 6.48
CA LEU A 106 1.92 4.61 6.94
C LEU A 106 2.45 4.33 8.36
N ALA A 107 3.72 4.63 8.61
CA ALA A 107 4.32 4.42 9.92
C ALA A 107 3.66 5.32 11.00
N GLU A 108 3.40 6.59 10.71
CA GLU A 108 2.71 7.52 11.61
C GLU A 108 1.31 7.00 11.99
N MET A 109 0.52 6.55 11.01
CA MET A 109 -0.80 5.98 11.24
C MET A 109 -0.74 4.70 12.09
N ILE A 110 0.24 3.83 11.84
CA ILE A 110 0.44 2.60 12.63
C ILE A 110 0.83 2.92 14.07
N ILE A 111 1.75 3.88 14.27
CA ILE A 111 2.17 4.33 15.60
C ILE A 111 0.98 4.87 16.38
N GLU A 112 0.13 5.69 15.75
CA GLU A 112 -1.06 6.22 16.43
C GLU A 112 -2.06 5.10 16.80
N LEU A 113 -2.28 4.12 15.92
CA LEU A 113 -3.11 2.95 16.24
C LEU A 113 -2.56 2.20 17.48
N ILE A 114 -1.23 2.06 17.58
CA ILE A 114 -0.59 1.43 18.74
C ILE A 114 -0.81 2.26 20.02
N LEU A 115 -0.60 3.57 19.95
CA LEU A 115 -0.79 4.49 21.09
C LEU A 115 -2.25 4.56 21.55
N LYS A 116 -3.21 4.31 20.66
CA LYS A 116 -4.65 4.20 20.95
C LYS A 116 -5.06 2.79 21.40
N GLU A 117 -4.10 1.89 21.60
CA GLU A 117 -4.35 0.48 21.97
C GLU A 117 -5.35 -0.21 21.03
N ALA A 118 -5.34 0.17 19.74
CA ALA A 118 -6.24 -0.39 18.74
C ALA A 118 -6.02 -1.91 18.61
N ASN A 119 -7.12 -2.64 18.46
CA ASN A 119 -7.11 -4.09 18.31
C ASN A 119 -7.93 -4.54 17.10
N GLY A 120 -7.45 -5.52 16.35
CA GLY A 120 -8.16 -6.08 15.20
C GLY A 120 -7.51 -5.73 13.85
N ILE A 121 -8.33 -5.66 12.80
CA ILE A 121 -7.91 -5.49 11.40
C ILE A 121 -8.23 -4.08 10.95
N PHE A 122 -7.29 -3.44 10.23
CA PHE A 122 -7.45 -2.10 9.67
C PHE A 122 -6.92 -2.01 8.24
N ASN A 123 -7.70 -1.37 7.37
CA ASN A 123 -7.21 -0.88 6.09
C ASN A 123 -6.43 0.43 6.33
N VAL A 124 -5.14 0.46 5.99
CA VAL A 124 -4.25 1.60 6.26
C VAL A 124 -3.46 1.94 5.01
N THR A 125 -3.91 2.96 4.28
CA THR A 125 -3.31 3.41 3.01
C THR A 125 -3.41 4.91 2.87
N GLY A 126 -2.81 5.47 1.82
CA GLY A 126 -3.15 6.82 1.36
C GLY A 126 -4.61 6.94 0.95
N SER A 127 -5.15 8.16 0.95
CA SER A 127 -6.58 8.41 0.74
C SER A 127 -7.01 8.43 -0.73
N THR A 128 -6.08 8.53 -1.68
CA THR A 128 -6.38 8.67 -3.10
C THR A 128 -6.42 7.32 -3.81
N TYR A 129 -7.49 7.06 -4.55
CA TYR A 129 -7.65 5.87 -5.40
C TYR A 129 -7.39 6.22 -6.85
N VAL A 130 -6.36 5.63 -7.46
CA VAL A 130 -5.91 5.95 -8.83
C VAL A 130 -5.42 4.72 -9.59
N SER A 131 -5.33 4.82 -10.92
CA SER A 131 -4.63 3.82 -11.73
C SER A 131 -3.10 3.92 -11.59
N ARG A 132 -2.39 2.83 -11.92
CA ARG A 132 -0.91 2.86 -12.01
C ARG A 132 -0.42 3.91 -13.00
N PHE A 133 -1.14 4.07 -14.11
CA PHE A 133 -0.81 5.08 -15.12
C PHE A 133 -0.92 6.51 -14.58
N GLU A 134 -2.06 6.86 -13.97
CA GLU A 134 -2.24 8.18 -13.34
C GLU A 134 -1.21 8.42 -12.22
N PHE A 135 -0.91 7.40 -11.42
CA PHE A 135 0.12 7.49 -10.39
C PHE A 135 1.49 7.80 -11.01
N ALA A 136 1.90 7.09 -12.07
CA ALA A 136 3.17 7.35 -12.76
C ALA A 136 3.23 8.77 -13.32
N GLN A 137 2.14 9.26 -13.93
CA GLN A 137 2.06 10.64 -14.44
C GLN A 137 2.22 11.68 -13.32
N LYS A 138 1.52 11.49 -12.19
CA LYS A 138 1.63 12.37 -11.03
C LYS A 138 3.06 12.38 -10.43
N ILE A 139 3.74 11.22 -10.38
CA ILE A 139 5.15 11.15 -10.00
C ILE A 139 6.01 11.98 -10.94
N ALA A 140 5.86 11.80 -12.26
CA ALA A 140 6.65 12.55 -13.23
C ALA A 140 6.47 14.07 -13.07
N MET A 141 5.25 14.54 -12.89
CA MET A 141 4.94 15.96 -12.67
C MET A 141 5.56 16.47 -11.36
N ALA A 142 5.41 15.75 -10.25
CA ALA A 142 5.92 16.16 -8.95
C ALA A 142 7.46 16.27 -8.91
N PHE A 143 8.15 15.41 -9.66
CA PHE A 143 9.62 15.36 -9.74
C PHE A 143 10.17 16.10 -10.97
N CYS A 144 9.36 16.90 -11.67
CA CYS A 144 9.76 17.70 -12.85
C CYS A 144 10.41 16.84 -13.95
N LEU A 145 9.91 15.62 -14.17
CA LEU A 145 10.38 14.67 -15.18
C LEU A 145 9.47 14.66 -16.42
N ASN A 146 9.98 14.16 -17.55
CA ASN A 146 9.23 14.10 -18.81
C ASN A 146 8.10 13.06 -18.75
N HIS A 147 6.87 13.50 -18.47
CA HIS A 147 5.69 12.66 -18.39
C HIS A 147 5.26 12.03 -19.75
N ASN A 148 5.74 12.57 -20.88
CA ASN A 148 5.44 11.99 -22.21
C ASN A 148 6.10 10.61 -22.41
N LEU A 149 7.07 10.25 -21.57
CA LEU A 149 7.70 8.93 -21.58
C LEU A 149 6.88 7.87 -20.83
N ILE A 150 5.74 8.24 -20.23
CA ILE A 150 4.86 7.28 -19.57
C ILE A 150 3.81 6.81 -20.55
N HIS A 151 3.80 5.52 -20.83
CA HIS A 151 2.86 4.89 -21.75
C HIS A 151 1.84 4.07 -20.96
N GLY A 152 0.56 4.27 -21.26
CA GLY A 152 -0.53 3.49 -20.69
C GLY A 152 -0.67 2.14 -21.40
N ILE A 153 -0.58 1.06 -20.65
CA ILE A 153 -0.78 -0.31 -21.16
C ILE A 153 -1.90 -1.01 -20.41
N LYS A 154 -2.57 -1.98 -21.04
CA LYS A 154 -3.48 -2.89 -20.33
C LYS A 154 -2.68 -4.03 -19.71
N THR A 155 -3.12 -4.45 -18.52
CA THR A 155 -2.55 -5.65 -17.89
C THR A 155 -2.86 -6.87 -18.74
N GLU A 156 -1.82 -7.55 -19.21
CA GLU A 156 -2.01 -8.78 -19.95
C GLU A 156 -2.51 -9.89 -19.03
N SER A 157 -3.61 -10.52 -19.39
CA SER A 157 -4.22 -11.62 -18.63
C SER A 157 -3.31 -12.85 -18.48
N ASN A 158 -2.24 -12.93 -19.26
CA ASN A 158 -1.30 -14.07 -19.34
C ASN A 158 0.07 -13.79 -18.68
N SER A 159 0.23 -12.73 -17.91
CA SER A 159 1.52 -12.38 -17.27
C SER A 159 1.95 -13.32 -16.11
N GLY A 160 1.34 -14.47 -15.97
CA GLY A 160 1.70 -15.55 -15.02
C GLY A 160 1.25 -15.31 -13.59
N ILE A 161 1.28 -14.09 -13.05
CA ILE A 161 0.85 -13.77 -11.69
C ILE A 161 -0.43 -12.94 -11.75
N GLN A 162 -1.55 -13.56 -11.36
CA GLN A 162 -2.83 -12.85 -11.23
C GLN A 162 -2.76 -11.83 -10.08
N ARG A 163 -3.20 -10.61 -10.36
CA ARG A 163 -3.28 -9.51 -9.37
C ARG A 163 -4.70 -8.97 -9.35
N PRO A 164 -5.19 -8.58 -8.17
CA PRO A 164 -6.46 -7.85 -8.12
C PRO A 164 -6.28 -6.52 -8.87
N LEU A 165 -7.18 -6.25 -9.84
CA LEU A 165 -7.06 -5.06 -10.68
C LEU A 165 -7.63 -3.81 -10.02
N LYS A 166 -8.64 -3.97 -9.15
CA LYS A 166 -9.35 -2.84 -8.54
C LYS A 166 -9.55 -3.10 -7.05
N VAL A 167 -8.69 -2.56 -6.21
CA VAL A 167 -8.82 -2.66 -4.75
C VAL A 167 -9.00 -1.27 -4.19
N ASN A 168 -10.26 -0.91 -3.92
CA ASN A 168 -10.64 0.37 -3.33
C ASN A 168 -10.97 0.17 -1.85
N LEU A 169 -10.02 0.48 -0.96
CA LEU A 169 -10.14 0.24 0.46
C LEU A 169 -10.91 1.36 1.17
N ASN A 170 -11.90 0.99 1.97
CA ASN A 170 -12.58 1.92 2.87
C ASN A 170 -11.69 2.22 4.08
N LEU A 171 -11.50 3.50 4.38
CA LEU A 171 -10.67 3.98 5.49
C LEU A 171 -11.48 4.55 6.66
N ASN A 172 -12.81 4.40 6.67
CA ASN A 172 -13.67 5.00 7.69
C ASN A 172 -13.34 4.48 9.10
N LYS A 173 -13.08 3.17 9.23
CA LYS A 173 -12.68 2.57 10.51
C LYS A 173 -11.37 3.18 11.01
N LEU A 174 -10.36 3.31 10.17
CA LEU A 174 -9.10 3.96 10.50
C LEU A 174 -9.32 5.40 10.99
N LYS A 175 -10.02 6.21 10.18
CA LYS A 175 -10.31 7.63 10.46
C LYS A 175 -11.14 7.86 11.73
N SER A 176 -11.90 6.87 12.19
CA SER A 176 -12.66 6.99 13.44
C SER A 176 -11.79 6.83 14.70
N ILE A 177 -10.55 6.34 14.57
CA ILE A 177 -9.66 6.04 15.70
C ILE A 177 -8.47 6.98 15.75
N ILE A 178 -7.86 7.29 14.60
CA ILE A 178 -6.64 8.10 14.52
C ILE A 178 -6.93 9.55 14.13
N SER A 179 -6.04 10.44 14.55
CA SER A 179 -6.03 11.87 14.19
C SER A 179 -5.10 12.16 13.01
N VAL A 180 -4.08 11.34 12.82
CA VAL A 180 -3.18 11.40 11.65
C VAL A 180 -3.99 11.09 10.39
N ASN A 181 -4.01 12.02 9.45
CA ASN A 181 -4.76 11.86 8.21
C ASN A 181 -4.03 10.92 7.23
N PRO A 182 -4.76 9.97 6.60
CA PRO A 182 -4.29 9.33 5.39
C PRO A 182 -4.07 10.38 4.30
N LEU A 183 -2.82 10.62 3.91
CA LEU A 183 -2.46 11.67 2.95
C LEU A 183 -3.04 11.39 1.56
N THR A 184 -3.41 12.46 0.86
CA THR A 184 -3.72 12.42 -0.57
C THR A 184 -2.45 12.11 -1.38
N LEU A 185 -2.60 11.66 -2.62
CA LEU A 185 -1.46 11.40 -3.50
C LEU A 185 -0.57 12.65 -3.70
N GLU A 186 -1.19 13.84 -3.79
CA GLU A 186 -0.45 15.09 -3.99
C GLU A 186 0.39 15.45 -2.76
N GLU A 187 -0.20 15.33 -1.56
CA GLU A 187 0.53 15.55 -0.29
C GLU A 187 1.70 14.57 -0.15
N GLN A 188 1.46 13.28 -0.42
CA GLN A 188 2.52 12.26 -0.38
C GLN A 188 3.67 12.58 -1.32
N LEU A 189 3.38 12.91 -2.59
CA LEU A 189 4.41 13.20 -3.58
C LEU A 189 5.18 14.48 -3.25
N ASN A 190 4.55 15.49 -2.67
CA ASN A 190 5.23 16.69 -2.19
C ASN A 190 6.24 16.37 -1.08
N LEU A 191 5.83 15.59 -0.08
CA LEU A 191 6.74 15.16 1.00
C LEU A 191 7.85 14.26 0.47
N MET A 192 7.53 13.30 -0.39
CA MET A 192 8.52 12.43 -1.02
C MET A 192 9.56 13.22 -1.81
N ARG A 193 9.15 14.28 -2.52
CA ARG A 193 10.10 15.13 -3.24
C ARG A 193 11.06 15.84 -2.29
N LEU A 194 10.56 16.42 -1.20
CA LEU A 194 11.40 17.06 -0.18
C LEU A 194 12.38 16.05 0.43
N ASP A 195 11.92 14.88 0.82
CA ASP A 195 12.78 13.84 1.39
C ASP A 195 13.83 13.35 0.38
N TYR A 196 13.46 13.26 -0.90
CA TYR A 196 14.38 12.86 -1.96
C TYR A 196 15.49 13.89 -2.20
N GLU A 197 15.17 15.18 -2.10
CA GLU A 197 16.15 16.29 -2.25
C GLU A 197 17.12 16.34 -1.06
N LEU A 198 16.78 15.79 0.10
CA LEU A 198 17.63 15.73 1.29
C LEU A 198 18.62 14.54 1.28
N ILE A 199 18.47 13.60 0.35
CA ILE A 199 19.37 12.45 0.24
C ILE A 199 20.64 12.91 -0.48
N PRO A 200 21.83 12.80 0.16
CA PRO A 200 23.10 13.27 -0.37
C PRO A 200 23.58 12.49 -1.61
#